data_dfe7e9d25de009d4c83c29961c395c66
#
_entry.id   dfe7e9d25de009d4c83c29961c395c66
#
_cell.length_a   1.000
_cell.length_b   1.000
_cell.length_c   1.000
_cell.angle_alpha   90.00
_cell.angle_beta   90.00
_cell.angle_gamma   90.00
#
_symmetry.space_group_name_H-M   'P 1'
#
loop_
_entity.id
_entity.type
_entity.pdbx_description
1 polymer ?
#
loop_
_entity_poly.entity_id
_entity_poly.type
_entity_poly.pdbx_seq_one_letter_code
_entity_poly.pdbx_strand_id
1 'polypeptide(L)'
;MLAFNLFGLNLKDESFLFGVFGLIIFVFLLLDLGIFNKTAHKISTKSALYQSIFWVFISTVFGYLIYAFDSESGGANGAFEYFSAYLTEYALSVDNIFVILLILKYFKVKEEYFHKVLFWGILGAVFFRGIFIFVGAILIHKFHWILYIFGVFLIYSGIKIYFEDSDEKIDPEKNPILKFCRKYLPITQDEMGGKFVARVDGKLMFTPLFLVIILIETTDLIFAVDSIPAAFAITTNEFIIYTSNIFAVMGLRAMFFLLSGIIDKFYLLQKGLSIILFFIGAKMLLEIGKDYDFIPKILTDMPPTISFIIILVTLTLSIVFSVLIPRKESPESEELKD
;
A
#
# COMPACT_ATOMS: atom_id res chain seq x y z
N MET A 1 -9.28 4.43 -38.30
CA MET A 1 -9.11 4.51 -36.85
C MET A 1 -10.38 5.11 -36.26
N LEU A 2 -11.34 4.29 -35.84
CA LEU A 2 -12.68 4.72 -35.38
C LEU A 2 -12.51 5.27 -33.95
N ALA A 3 -12.65 6.59 -33.80
CA ALA A 3 -12.82 7.22 -32.50
C ALA A 3 -14.20 6.78 -31.98
N PHE A 4 -14.22 5.93 -30.97
CA PHE A 4 -15.46 5.59 -30.27
C PHE A 4 -15.81 6.77 -29.36
N ASN A 5 -16.66 7.66 -29.86
CA ASN A 5 -17.35 8.66 -29.05
C ASN A 5 -18.58 7.99 -28.42
N LEU A 6 -18.46 7.47 -27.23
CA LEU A 6 -19.62 7.02 -26.46
C LEU A 6 -20.13 8.21 -25.64
N PHE A 7 -21.34 8.68 -25.93
CA PHE A 7 -21.98 9.84 -25.25
C PHE A 7 -21.20 11.15 -25.32
N GLY A 8 -20.39 11.40 -26.38
CA GLY A 8 -19.60 12.62 -26.51
C GLY A 8 -18.33 12.67 -25.66
N LEU A 9 -17.99 11.59 -24.97
CA LEU A 9 -16.75 11.43 -24.22
C LEU A 9 -15.67 10.82 -25.12
N ASN A 10 -14.50 11.44 -25.13
CA ASN A 10 -13.34 10.87 -25.81
C ASN A 10 -12.77 9.74 -24.93
N LEU A 11 -13.01 8.49 -25.33
CA LEU A 11 -12.57 7.30 -24.57
C LEU A 11 -11.04 7.17 -24.46
N LYS A 12 -10.28 8.01 -25.17
CA LYS A 12 -8.81 8.04 -25.15
C LYS A 12 -8.25 9.13 -24.23
N ASP A 13 -9.09 9.78 -23.47
CA ASP A 13 -8.72 10.85 -22.56
C ASP A 13 -8.53 10.26 -21.15
N GLU A 14 -7.46 10.59 -20.46
CA GLU A 14 -7.24 10.24 -19.05
C GLU A 14 -8.43 10.63 -18.16
N SER A 15 -9.11 11.73 -18.47
CA SER A 15 -10.31 12.18 -17.77
C SER A 15 -11.44 11.14 -17.79
N PHE A 16 -11.59 10.39 -18.88
CA PHE A 16 -12.55 9.30 -18.98
C PHE A 16 -12.14 8.14 -18.06
N LEU A 17 -10.87 7.75 -18.10
CA LEU A 17 -10.33 6.68 -17.24
C LEU A 17 -10.40 7.06 -15.76
N PHE A 18 -10.17 8.33 -15.40
CA PHE A 18 -10.42 8.84 -14.04
C PHE A 18 -11.90 8.71 -13.64
N GLY A 19 -12.81 8.99 -14.56
CA GLY A 19 -14.25 8.82 -14.33
C GLY A 19 -14.63 7.36 -14.07
N VAL A 20 -14.09 6.43 -14.87
CA VAL A 20 -14.28 4.99 -14.71
C VAL A 20 -13.69 4.52 -13.39
N PHE A 21 -12.46 4.92 -13.08
CA PHE A 21 -11.80 4.64 -11.82
C PHE A 21 -12.63 5.13 -10.62
N GLY A 22 -13.03 6.40 -10.63
CA GLY A 22 -13.83 7.00 -9.55
C GLY A 22 -15.15 6.27 -9.35
N LEU A 23 -15.82 5.87 -10.44
CA LEU A 23 -17.04 5.09 -10.37
C LEU A 23 -16.80 3.70 -9.75
N ILE A 24 -15.74 3.01 -10.17
CA ILE A 24 -15.36 1.71 -9.60
C ILE A 24 -15.15 1.85 -8.10
N ILE A 25 -14.29 2.76 -7.65
CA ILE A 25 -13.98 2.96 -6.23
C ILE A 25 -15.24 3.34 -5.45
N PHE A 26 -16.04 4.28 -5.97
CA PHE A 26 -17.28 4.72 -5.32
C PHE A 26 -18.28 3.56 -5.14
N VAL A 27 -18.52 2.78 -6.20
CA VAL A 27 -19.43 1.62 -6.14
C VAL A 27 -18.95 0.61 -5.11
N PHE A 28 -17.64 0.28 -5.09
CA PHE A 28 -17.11 -0.67 -4.14
C PHE A 28 -17.13 -0.17 -2.70
N LEU A 29 -16.87 1.11 -2.45
CA LEU A 29 -17.02 1.70 -1.12
C LEU A 29 -18.47 1.65 -0.65
N LEU A 30 -19.45 1.92 -1.53
CA LEU A 30 -20.87 1.80 -1.20
C LEU A 30 -21.28 0.34 -0.91
N LEU A 31 -20.82 -0.62 -1.72
CA LEU A 31 -21.07 -2.04 -1.50
C LEU A 31 -20.48 -2.50 -0.16
N ASP A 32 -19.30 -2.04 0.16
CA ASP A 32 -18.63 -2.35 1.41
C ASP A 32 -19.38 -1.80 2.64
N LEU A 33 -19.85 -0.55 2.57
CA LEU A 33 -20.66 0.07 3.60
C LEU A 33 -22.05 -0.56 3.72
N GLY A 34 -22.68 -0.88 2.60
CA GLY A 34 -24.08 -1.29 2.56
C GLY A 34 -24.33 -2.78 2.73
N ILE A 35 -23.50 -3.64 2.18
CA ILE A 35 -23.73 -5.09 2.08
C ILE A 35 -22.84 -5.86 3.06
N PHE A 36 -21.57 -5.54 3.17
CA PHE A 36 -20.60 -6.32 3.92
C PHE A 36 -20.49 -5.94 5.40
N ASN A 37 -20.98 -4.76 5.81
CA ASN A 37 -20.82 -4.23 7.17
C ASN A 37 -22.06 -4.36 8.07
N LYS A 38 -23.14 -5.07 7.66
CA LYS A 38 -24.35 -5.15 8.47
C LYS A 38 -24.22 -6.00 9.74
N THR A 39 -23.31 -6.94 9.77
CA THR A 39 -23.06 -7.81 10.94
C THR A 39 -21.57 -8.05 11.11
N ALA A 40 -21.09 -7.88 12.35
CA ALA A 40 -19.72 -8.25 12.73
C ALA A 40 -19.58 -9.78 12.58
N HIS A 41 -18.75 -10.24 11.65
CA HIS A 41 -18.49 -11.67 11.44
C HIS A 41 -17.02 -11.90 11.10
N LYS A 42 -16.53 -13.08 11.46
CA LYS A 42 -15.16 -13.50 11.13
C LYS A 42 -15.09 -13.88 9.65
N ILE A 43 -14.19 -13.23 8.89
CA ILE A 43 -13.96 -13.55 7.48
C ILE A 43 -13.16 -14.85 7.40
N SER A 44 -13.64 -15.83 6.62
CA SER A 44 -12.90 -17.06 6.40
C SER A 44 -11.75 -16.84 5.41
N THR A 45 -10.66 -17.61 5.56
CA THR A 45 -9.49 -17.55 4.66
C THR A 45 -9.86 -17.77 3.19
N LYS A 46 -10.85 -18.65 2.92
CA LYS A 46 -11.36 -18.87 1.55
C LYS A 46 -12.03 -17.62 0.99
N SER A 47 -12.86 -16.94 1.78
CA SER A 47 -13.50 -15.69 1.37
C SER A 47 -12.48 -14.60 1.13
N ALA A 48 -11.46 -14.48 1.99
CA ALA A 48 -10.37 -13.54 1.84
C ALA A 48 -9.57 -13.79 0.55
N LEU A 49 -9.31 -15.06 0.21
CA LEU A 49 -8.63 -15.43 -1.03
C LEU A 49 -9.43 -14.99 -2.26
N TYR A 50 -10.74 -15.29 -2.30
CA TYR A 50 -11.58 -14.85 -3.42
C TYR A 50 -11.65 -13.32 -3.55
N GLN A 51 -11.73 -12.60 -2.43
CA GLN A 51 -11.71 -11.13 -2.44
C GLN A 51 -10.35 -10.60 -2.92
N SER A 52 -9.23 -11.21 -2.52
CA SER A 52 -7.90 -10.82 -2.99
C SER A 52 -7.75 -11.04 -4.50
N ILE A 53 -8.16 -12.21 -5.01
CA ILE A 53 -8.16 -12.51 -6.44
C ILE A 53 -9.05 -11.52 -7.20
N PHE A 54 -10.21 -11.20 -6.65
CA PHE A 54 -11.13 -10.24 -7.25
C PHE A 54 -10.48 -8.84 -7.40
N TRP A 55 -9.81 -8.32 -6.36
CA TRP A 55 -9.15 -7.01 -6.43
C TRP A 55 -7.97 -7.01 -7.41
N VAL A 56 -7.18 -8.08 -7.43
CA VAL A 56 -6.11 -8.26 -8.43
C VAL A 56 -6.68 -8.31 -9.84
N PHE A 57 -7.80 -8.99 -10.04
CA PHE A 57 -8.48 -9.06 -11.33
C PHE A 57 -8.99 -7.69 -11.78
N ILE A 58 -9.68 -6.93 -10.92
CA ILE A 58 -10.17 -5.58 -11.23
C ILE A 58 -9.01 -4.65 -11.57
N SER A 59 -7.92 -4.67 -10.79
CA SER A 59 -6.71 -3.90 -11.08
C SER A 59 -6.09 -4.31 -12.43
N THR A 60 -6.06 -5.60 -12.75
CA THR A 60 -5.55 -6.10 -14.03
C THR A 60 -6.41 -5.63 -15.21
N VAL A 61 -7.72 -5.68 -15.05
CA VAL A 61 -8.65 -5.15 -16.07
C VAL A 61 -8.43 -3.66 -16.26
N PHE A 62 -8.23 -2.90 -15.18
CA PHE A 62 -7.97 -1.46 -15.27
C PHE A 62 -6.63 -1.16 -15.98
N GLY A 63 -5.56 -1.91 -15.66
CA GLY A 63 -4.29 -1.82 -16.39
C GLY A 63 -4.43 -2.15 -17.88
N TYR A 64 -5.31 -3.10 -18.25
CA TYR A 64 -5.65 -3.34 -19.64
C TYR A 64 -6.43 -2.19 -20.28
N LEU A 65 -7.30 -1.50 -19.54
CA LEU A 65 -7.97 -0.29 -20.04
C LEU A 65 -6.96 0.83 -20.31
N ILE A 66 -5.96 1.01 -19.45
CA ILE A 66 -4.84 1.94 -19.71
C ILE A 66 -4.14 1.56 -21.02
N TYR A 67 -3.77 0.29 -21.20
CA TYR A 67 -3.14 -0.19 -22.43
C TYR A 67 -3.98 0.12 -23.68
N ALA A 68 -5.31 -0.09 -23.60
CA ALA A 68 -6.20 -0.02 -24.76
C ALA A 68 -6.67 1.41 -25.09
N PHE A 69 -6.82 2.26 -24.09
CA PHE A 69 -7.51 3.54 -24.23
C PHE A 69 -6.66 4.77 -23.87
N ASP A 70 -5.59 4.59 -23.08
CA ASP A 70 -4.73 5.71 -22.73
C ASP A 70 -3.76 6.04 -23.88
N SER A 71 -4.00 7.19 -24.52
CA SER A 71 -3.16 7.69 -25.60
C SER A 71 -2.02 8.60 -25.08
N GLU A 72 -2.14 9.13 -23.86
CA GLU A 72 -1.19 10.08 -23.29
C GLU A 72 0.01 9.38 -22.66
N SER A 73 -0.22 8.29 -21.89
CA SER A 73 0.85 7.51 -21.27
C SER A 73 1.54 6.51 -22.22
N GLY A 74 1.20 6.51 -23.51
CA GLY A 74 1.87 5.66 -24.51
C GLY A 74 1.44 4.18 -24.51
N GLY A 75 0.22 3.85 -24.10
CA GLY A 75 -0.39 2.52 -24.22
C GLY A 75 0.38 1.44 -23.44
N ALA A 76 1.25 0.67 -24.12
CA ALA A 76 1.99 -0.42 -23.49
C ALA A 76 2.92 0.07 -22.35
N ASN A 77 3.59 1.20 -22.53
CA ASN A 77 4.48 1.76 -21.51
C ASN A 77 3.71 2.19 -20.26
N GLY A 78 2.59 2.91 -20.42
CA GLY A 78 1.73 3.31 -19.32
C GLY A 78 1.15 2.11 -18.55
N ALA A 79 0.77 1.04 -19.26
CA ALA A 79 0.33 -0.20 -18.61
C ALA A 79 1.46 -0.87 -17.80
N PHE A 80 2.69 -0.94 -18.32
CA PHE A 80 3.82 -1.49 -17.58
C PHE A 80 4.20 -0.62 -16.36
N GLU A 81 4.14 0.70 -16.49
CA GLU A 81 4.32 1.62 -15.37
C GLU A 81 3.24 1.40 -14.30
N TYR A 82 1.97 1.30 -14.70
CA TYR A 82 0.85 1.01 -13.81
C TYR A 82 1.06 -0.31 -13.05
N PHE A 83 1.36 -1.41 -13.75
CA PHE A 83 1.57 -2.70 -13.09
C PHE A 83 2.82 -2.70 -12.21
N SER A 84 3.90 -2.00 -12.60
CA SER A 84 5.09 -1.85 -11.77
C SER A 84 4.78 -1.11 -10.48
N ALA A 85 4.06 0.02 -10.55
CA ALA A 85 3.65 0.79 -9.39
C ALA A 85 2.66 0.00 -8.51
N TYR A 86 1.67 -0.68 -9.11
CA TYR A 86 0.72 -1.52 -8.40
C TYR A 86 1.40 -2.67 -7.64
N LEU A 87 2.30 -3.42 -8.29
CA LEU A 87 3.01 -4.53 -7.65
C LEU A 87 3.94 -4.06 -6.54
N THR A 88 4.64 -2.95 -6.74
CA THR A 88 5.50 -2.36 -5.73
C THR A 88 4.71 -1.93 -4.51
N GLU A 89 3.60 -1.20 -4.71
CA GLU A 89 2.72 -0.80 -3.61
C GLU A 89 2.07 -2.00 -2.92
N TYR A 90 1.63 -3.00 -3.69
CA TYR A 90 1.04 -4.21 -3.15
C TYR A 90 2.03 -5.00 -2.28
N ALA A 91 3.32 -5.02 -2.67
CA ALA A 91 4.38 -5.63 -1.89
C ALA A 91 4.71 -4.85 -0.62
N LEU A 92 4.85 -3.51 -0.71
CA LEU A 92 5.04 -2.62 0.45
C LEU A 92 3.88 -2.74 1.45
N SER A 93 2.67 -2.97 0.95
CA SER A 93 1.48 -3.14 1.79
C SER A 93 1.52 -4.40 2.69
N VAL A 94 2.38 -5.38 2.42
CA VAL A 94 2.55 -6.56 3.31
C VAL A 94 3.15 -6.15 4.65
N ASP A 95 4.13 -5.24 4.66
CA ASP A 95 4.71 -4.72 5.90
C ASP A 95 3.68 -3.91 6.69
N ASN A 96 2.83 -3.15 6.00
CA ASN A 96 1.71 -2.44 6.63
C ASN A 96 0.75 -3.42 7.33
N ILE A 97 0.44 -4.56 6.69
CA ILE A 97 -0.42 -5.60 7.26
C ILE A 97 0.18 -6.16 8.55
N PHE A 98 1.49 -6.41 8.57
CA PHE A 98 2.18 -6.90 9.76
C PHE A 98 2.03 -5.93 10.94
N VAL A 99 2.26 -4.64 10.70
CA VAL A 99 2.13 -3.60 11.73
C VAL A 99 0.69 -3.43 12.20
N ILE A 100 -0.28 -3.45 11.27
CA ILE A 100 -1.71 -3.43 11.61
C ILE A 100 -2.06 -4.61 12.51
N LEU A 101 -1.58 -5.82 12.20
CA LEU A 101 -1.82 -7.01 12.99
C LEU A 101 -1.24 -6.88 14.42
N LEU A 102 -0.02 -6.32 14.55
CA LEU A 102 0.60 -6.06 15.85
C LEU A 102 -0.22 -5.05 16.66
N ILE A 103 -0.69 -3.96 16.05
CA ILE A 103 -1.53 -2.96 16.70
C ILE A 103 -2.83 -3.60 17.20
N LEU A 104 -3.52 -4.38 16.35
CA LEU A 104 -4.76 -5.05 16.72
C LEU A 104 -4.56 -6.05 17.87
N LYS A 105 -3.46 -6.83 17.87
CA LYS A 105 -3.09 -7.76 18.95
C LYS A 105 -2.75 -7.01 20.24
N TYR A 106 -1.97 -5.93 20.15
CA TYR A 106 -1.58 -5.11 21.30
C TYR A 106 -2.78 -4.54 22.04
N PHE A 107 -3.75 -3.98 21.31
CA PHE A 107 -4.99 -3.44 21.87
C PHE A 107 -6.04 -4.53 22.19
N LYS A 108 -5.70 -5.81 21.96
CA LYS A 108 -6.62 -6.97 22.16
C LYS A 108 -7.96 -6.78 21.46
N VAL A 109 -7.95 -6.17 20.28
CA VAL A 109 -9.16 -5.94 19.49
C VAL A 109 -9.75 -7.30 19.10
N LYS A 110 -11.05 -7.48 19.31
CA LYS A 110 -11.75 -8.72 18.93
C LYS A 110 -11.80 -8.85 17.42
N GLU A 111 -11.61 -10.08 16.90
CA GLU A 111 -11.59 -10.37 15.46
C GLU A 111 -12.85 -9.90 14.73
N GLU A 112 -14.00 -9.88 15.43
CA GLU A 112 -15.27 -9.38 14.88
C GLU A 112 -15.24 -7.89 14.50
N TYR A 113 -14.33 -7.09 15.10
CA TYR A 113 -14.17 -5.65 14.80
C TYR A 113 -13.08 -5.35 13.78
N PHE A 114 -12.24 -6.34 13.39
CA PHE A 114 -11.17 -6.14 12.42
C PHE A 114 -11.67 -5.54 11.11
N HIS A 115 -12.79 -6.07 10.59
CA HIS A 115 -13.38 -5.57 9.37
C HIS A 115 -13.72 -4.08 9.43
N LYS A 116 -14.29 -3.65 10.56
CA LYS A 116 -14.69 -2.26 10.78
C LYS A 116 -13.51 -1.33 10.91
N VAL A 117 -12.47 -1.75 11.64
CA VAL A 117 -11.24 -0.99 11.81
C VAL A 117 -10.51 -0.84 10.48
N LEU A 118 -10.35 -1.95 9.73
CA LEU A 118 -9.69 -1.94 8.43
C LEU A 118 -10.44 -1.12 7.39
N PHE A 119 -11.79 -1.11 7.42
CA PHE A 119 -12.57 -0.28 6.51
C PHE A 119 -12.26 1.22 6.70
N TRP A 120 -12.30 1.69 7.94
CA TRP A 120 -11.99 3.10 8.23
C TRP A 120 -10.52 3.43 7.98
N GLY A 121 -9.60 2.50 8.29
CA GLY A 121 -8.19 2.62 7.95
C GLY A 121 -7.95 2.76 6.44
N ILE A 122 -8.61 1.95 5.61
CA ILE A 122 -8.49 2.08 4.16
C ILE A 122 -9.06 3.41 3.66
N LEU A 123 -10.19 3.86 4.22
CA LEU A 123 -10.78 5.13 3.81
C LEU A 123 -9.85 6.30 4.11
N GLY A 124 -9.22 6.31 5.28
CA GLY A 124 -8.20 7.30 5.64
C GLY A 124 -6.96 7.19 4.76
N ALA A 125 -6.46 5.97 4.54
CA ALA A 125 -5.32 5.72 3.66
C ALA A 125 -5.57 6.27 2.25
N VAL A 126 -6.73 6.00 1.64
CA VAL A 126 -7.10 6.55 0.32
C VAL A 126 -7.07 8.07 0.32
N PHE A 127 -7.63 8.69 1.37
CA PHE A 127 -7.67 10.15 1.50
C PHE A 127 -6.27 10.76 1.66
N PHE A 128 -5.48 10.25 2.60
CA PHE A 128 -4.15 10.78 2.86
C PHE A 128 -3.18 10.53 1.70
N ARG A 129 -3.20 9.34 1.10
CA ARG A 129 -2.36 9.04 -0.08
C ARG A 129 -2.70 9.95 -1.24
N GLY A 130 -3.99 10.26 -1.47
CA GLY A 130 -4.39 11.24 -2.48
C GLY A 130 -3.74 12.61 -2.23
N ILE A 131 -3.75 13.10 -0.99
CA ILE A 131 -3.09 14.37 -0.61
C ILE A 131 -1.58 14.28 -0.83
N PHE A 132 -0.92 13.20 -0.39
CA PHE A 132 0.53 13.05 -0.51
C PHE A 132 0.98 12.94 -1.97
N ILE A 133 0.25 12.22 -2.81
CA ILE A 133 0.54 12.12 -4.25
C ILE A 133 0.39 13.50 -4.90
N PHE A 134 -0.69 14.21 -4.61
CA PHE A 134 -0.94 15.56 -5.14
C PHE A 134 0.16 16.55 -4.70
N VAL A 135 0.52 16.56 -3.42
CA VAL A 135 1.59 17.43 -2.90
C VAL A 135 2.94 17.02 -3.49
N GLY A 136 3.21 15.72 -3.59
CA GLY A 136 4.43 15.17 -4.19
C GLY A 136 4.58 15.60 -5.66
N ALA A 137 3.50 15.52 -6.43
CA ALA A 137 3.47 15.96 -7.82
C ALA A 137 3.80 17.47 -7.94
N ILE A 138 3.14 18.32 -7.15
CA ILE A 138 3.43 19.77 -7.13
C ILE A 138 4.89 20.03 -6.79
N LEU A 139 5.44 19.33 -5.80
CA LEU A 139 6.81 19.50 -5.39
C LEU A 139 7.79 19.09 -6.50
N ILE A 140 7.56 17.97 -7.16
CA ILE A 140 8.40 17.49 -8.26
C ILE A 140 8.32 18.44 -9.46
N HIS A 141 7.12 18.91 -9.83
CA HIS A 141 6.98 19.88 -10.92
C HIS A 141 7.68 21.21 -10.65
N LYS A 142 7.70 21.67 -9.38
CA LYS A 142 8.39 22.91 -9.01
C LYS A 142 9.88 22.74 -8.77
N PHE A 143 10.29 21.59 -8.26
CA PHE A 143 11.64 21.34 -7.77
C PHE A 143 12.12 19.97 -8.22
N HIS A 144 12.51 19.83 -9.48
CA HIS A 144 13.03 18.56 -10.04
C HIS A 144 14.15 17.91 -9.23
N TRP A 145 14.93 18.71 -8.50
CA TRP A 145 16.00 18.21 -7.64
C TRP A 145 15.50 17.32 -6.48
N ILE A 146 14.20 17.39 -6.13
CA ILE A 146 13.59 16.52 -5.13
C ILE A 146 13.70 15.04 -5.52
N LEU A 147 13.70 14.74 -6.83
CA LEU A 147 13.89 13.38 -7.33
C LEU A 147 15.24 12.79 -6.90
N TYR A 148 16.31 13.61 -6.80
CA TYR A 148 17.58 13.13 -6.24
C TYR A 148 17.47 12.74 -4.77
N ILE A 149 16.76 13.53 -3.98
CA ILE A 149 16.51 13.19 -2.57
C ILE A 149 15.72 11.91 -2.48
N PHE A 150 14.67 11.75 -3.29
CA PHE A 150 13.85 10.52 -3.32
C PHE A 150 14.70 9.31 -3.72
N GLY A 151 15.52 9.41 -4.75
CA GLY A 151 16.39 8.31 -5.17
C GLY A 151 17.38 7.88 -4.08
N VAL A 152 18.06 8.84 -3.43
CA VAL A 152 18.96 8.55 -2.30
C VAL A 152 18.19 7.95 -1.11
N PHE A 153 17.02 8.50 -0.82
CA PHE A 153 16.16 8.01 0.26
C PHE A 153 15.71 6.55 0.02
N LEU A 154 15.30 6.20 -1.21
CA LEU A 154 14.91 4.84 -1.56
C LEU A 154 16.07 3.85 -1.44
N ILE A 155 17.27 4.25 -1.86
CA ILE A 155 18.48 3.43 -1.68
C ILE A 155 18.76 3.21 -0.18
N TYR A 156 18.69 4.28 0.61
CA TYR A 156 18.88 4.20 2.05
C TYR A 156 17.83 3.27 2.70
N SER A 157 16.55 3.45 2.38
CA SER A 157 15.46 2.61 2.90
C SER A 157 15.66 1.15 2.48
N GLY A 158 16.00 0.88 1.20
CA GLY A 158 16.30 -0.46 0.73
C GLY A 158 17.44 -1.12 1.52
N ILE A 159 18.56 -0.40 1.72
CA ILE A 159 19.69 -0.90 2.50
C ILE A 159 19.28 -1.12 3.97
N LYS A 160 18.59 -0.17 4.58
CA LYS A 160 18.13 -0.28 5.97
C LYS A 160 17.25 -1.51 6.15
N ILE A 161 16.20 -1.68 5.35
CA ILE A 161 15.28 -2.82 5.41
C ILE A 161 16.01 -4.15 5.19
N TYR A 162 17.04 -4.19 4.32
CA TYR A 162 17.80 -5.40 4.08
C TYR A 162 18.55 -5.92 5.30
N PHE A 163 19.11 -5.00 6.11
CA PHE A 163 19.90 -5.32 7.30
C PHE A 163 19.08 -5.28 8.60
N GLU A 164 17.86 -4.78 8.56
CA GLU A 164 16.96 -4.76 9.72
C GLU A 164 16.47 -6.18 10.02
N ASP A 165 16.62 -6.61 11.29
CA ASP A 165 16.10 -7.89 11.73
C ASP A 165 14.59 -7.80 11.91
N SER A 166 13.86 -8.77 11.35
CA SER A 166 12.40 -8.84 11.38
C SER A 166 11.79 -8.95 12.79
N ASP A 167 12.64 -9.03 13.82
CA ASP A 167 12.24 -9.25 15.22
C ASP A 167 12.19 -7.96 16.04
N GLU A 168 12.42 -6.78 15.45
CA GLU A 168 12.30 -5.52 16.17
C GLU A 168 10.82 -5.27 16.53
N LYS A 169 10.52 -5.45 17.83
CA LYS A 169 9.15 -5.31 18.36
C LYS A 169 8.74 -3.84 18.29
N ILE A 170 7.80 -3.54 17.39
CA ILE A 170 7.14 -2.23 17.37
C ILE A 170 6.38 -2.08 18.68
N ASP A 171 6.78 -1.11 19.49
CA ASP A 171 6.12 -0.76 20.75
C ASP A 171 5.15 0.42 20.51
N PRO A 172 3.83 0.15 20.41
CA PRO A 172 2.84 1.20 20.14
C PRO A 172 2.82 2.30 21.21
N GLU A 173 3.24 2.01 22.44
CA GLU A 173 3.28 3.00 23.54
C GLU A 173 4.34 4.08 23.30
N LYS A 174 5.35 3.82 22.48
CA LYS A 174 6.34 4.82 22.10
C LYS A 174 5.82 5.82 21.06
N ASN A 175 4.70 5.51 20.40
CA ASN A 175 4.11 6.40 19.40
C ASN A 175 3.71 7.76 20.03
N PRO A 176 4.25 8.89 19.54
CA PRO A 176 3.99 10.21 20.11
C PRO A 176 2.52 10.62 19.95
N ILE A 177 1.85 10.18 18.90
CA ILE A 177 0.44 10.49 18.64
C ILE A 177 -0.45 9.75 19.63
N LEU A 178 -0.13 8.48 19.96
CA LEU A 178 -0.87 7.75 20.99
C LEU A 178 -0.75 8.45 22.35
N LYS A 179 0.46 8.90 22.72
CA LYS A 179 0.69 9.68 23.95
C LYS A 179 -0.10 10.97 23.96
N PHE A 180 -0.15 11.68 22.84
CA PHE A 180 -0.94 12.89 22.67
C PHE A 180 -2.44 12.60 22.83
N CYS A 181 -2.96 11.59 22.14
CA CYS A 181 -4.38 11.21 22.25
C CYS A 181 -4.77 10.84 23.67
N ARG A 182 -3.97 10.02 24.36
CA ARG A 182 -4.24 9.65 25.76
C ARG A 182 -4.20 10.83 26.73
N LYS A 183 -3.39 11.85 26.44
CA LYS A 183 -3.28 13.05 27.28
C LYS A 183 -4.45 14.01 27.10
N TYR A 184 -4.96 14.17 25.88
CA TYR A 184 -5.91 15.23 25.53
C TYR A 184 -7.32 14.75 25.23
N LEU A 185 -7.51 13.47 24.91
CA LEU A 185 -8.84 12.92 24.58
C LEU A 185 -9.41 12.15 25.79
N PRO A 186 -10.71 12.31 26.08
CA PRO A 186 -11.42 11.48 27.04
C PRO A 186 -11.62 10.07 26.46
N ILE A 187 -10.86 9.10 26.96
CA ILE A 187 -10.87 7.72 26.43
C ILE A 187 -11.51 6.78 27.44
N THR A 188 -12.41 5.90 26.97
CA THR A 188 -13.01 4.85 27.78
C THR A 188 -12.03 3.67 27.95
N GLN A 189 -12.23 2.87 29.00
CA GLN A 189 -11.48 1.62 29.17
C GLN A 189 -12.05 0.46 28.35
N ASP A 190 -13.34 0.50 28.01
CA ASP A 190 -14.07 -0.56 27.34
C ASP A 190 -14.28 -0.28 25.84
N GLU A 191 -14.35 -1.34 25.03
CA GLU A 191 -14.60 -1.28 23.58
C GLU A 191 -16.02 -0.83 23.20
N MET A 192 -16.94 -0.72 24.17
CA MET A 192 -18.33 -0.24 24.01
C MET A 192 -19.08 -0.84 22.81
N GLY A 193 -18.97 -2.17 22.61
CA GLY A 193 -19.66 -2.88 21.53
C GLY A 193 -19.18 -2.49 20.13
N GLY A 194 -17.87 -2.21 19.98
CA GLY A 194 -17.27 -1.88 18.68
C GLY A 194 -17.57 -0.46 18.18
N LYS A 195 -17.98 0.46 19.04
CA LYS A 195 -18.20 1.88 18.70
C LYS A 195 -16.86 2.61 18.79
N PHE A 196 -16.66 3.63 17.95
CA PHE A 196 -15.48 4.50 18.03
C PHE A 196 -15.67 5.63 19.02
N VAL A 197 -16.92 6.04 19.22
CA VAL A 197 -17.33 7.09 20.16
C VAL A 197 -18.56 6.59 20.91
N ALA A 198 -18.57 6.79 22.23
CA ALA A 198 -19.67 6.39 23.10
C ALA A 198 -20.02 7.52 24.08
N ARG A 199 -21.23 7.53 24.58
CA ARG A 199 -21.62 8.39 25.70
C ARG A 199 -21.55 7.60 27.00
N VAL A 200 -20.70 8.07 27.92
CA VAL A 200 -20.55 7.52 29.26
C VAL A 200 -20.84 8.65 30.25
N ASP A 201 -21.79 8.46 31.14
CA ASP A 201 -22.25 9.45 32.12
C ASP A 201 -22.61 10.82 31.50
N GLY A 202 -23.28 10.78 30.32
CA GLY A 202 -23.69 11.98 29.58
C GLY A 202 -22.56 12.67 28.78
N LYS A 203 -21.30 12.27 28.95
CA LYS A 203 -20.15 12.82 28.24
C LYS A 203 -19.77 11.97 27.02
N LEU A 204 -19.38 12.66 25.94
CA LEU A 204 -18.88 11.99 24.74
C LEU A 204 -17.41 11.55 25.01
N MET A 205 -17.15 10.25 24.84
CA MET A 205 -15.83 9.67 25.07
C MET A 205 -15.41 8.82 23.86
N PHE A 206 -14.12 8.81 23.57
CA PHE A 206 -13.53 7.96 22.53
C PHE A 206 -13.23 6.57 23.10
N THR A 207 -13.33 5.54 22.25
CA THR A 207 -13.04 4.17 22.65
C THR A 207 -11.61 3.76 22.30
N PRO A 208 -11.08 2.65 22.82
CA PRO A 208 -9.80 2.10 22.38
C PRO A 208 -9.75 1.82 20.87
N LEU A 209 -10.87 1.44 20.24
CA LEU A 209 -10.97 1.23 18.80
C LEU A 209 -10.70 2.51 17.99
N PHE A 210 -11.06 3.67 18.50
CA PHE A 210 -10.71 4.95 17.88
C PHE A 210 -9.20 5.19 17.88
N LEU A 211 -8.52 4.87 19.01
CA LEU A 211 -7.05 4.96 19.08
C LEU A 211 -6.37 4.01 18.08
N VAL A 212 -6.93 2.82 17.92
CA VAL A 212 -6.41 1.83 16.95
C VAL A 212 -6.46 2.40 15.53
N ILE A 213 -7.58 3.05 15.14
CA ILE A 213 -7.65 3.69 13.81
C ILE A 213 -6.59 4.79 13.68
N ILE A 214 -6.45 5.68 14.66
CA ILE A 214 -5.45 6.75 14.62
C ILE A 214 -4.04 6.17 14.47
N LEU A 215 -3.72 5.08 15.16
CA LEU A 215 -2.43 4.42 15.03
C LEU A 215 -2.23 3.81 13.65
N ILE A 216 -3.24 3.12 13.11
CA ILE A 216 -3.17 2.55 11.77
C ILE A 216 -2.95 3.66 10.74
N GLU A 217 -3.72 4.75 10.80
CA GLU A 217 -3.55 5.90 9.89
C GLU A 217 -2.17 6.53 10.01
N THR A 218 -1.70 6.74 11.24
CA THR A 218 -0.36 7.30 11.47
C THR A 218 0.73 6.42 10.89
N THR A 219 0.58 5.11 11.04
CA THR A 219 1.54 4.14 10.51
C THR A 219 1.51 4.11 9.00
N ASP A 220 0.30 4.16 8.38
CA ASP A 220 0.18 4.24 6.92
C ASP A 220 0.83 5.51 6.37
N LEU A 221 0.71 6.65 7.09
CA LEU A 221 1.42 7.88 6.72
C LEU A 221 2.94 7.72 6.76
N ILE A 222 3.48 6.98 7.74
CA ILE A 222 4.92 6.70 7.81
C ILE A 222 5.35 5.84 6.61
N PHE A 223 4.58 4.80 6.28
CA PHE A 223 4.87 3.96 5.12
C PHE A 223 4.68 4.68 3.77
N ALA A 224 3.77 5.66 3.70
CA ALA A 224 3.61 6.50 2.53
C ALA A 224 4.87 7.33 2.19
N VAL A 225 5.72 7.61 3.18
CA VAL A 225 7.01 8.29 2.97
C VAL A 225 7.96 7.46 2.09
N ASP A 226 7.89 6.13 2.15
CA ASP A 226 8.68 5.22 1.30
C ASP A 226 7.96 4.91 -0.02
N SER A 227 6.67 4.64 0.02
CA SER A 227 5.91 4.14 -1.13
C SER A 227 5.64 5.21 -2.19
N ILE A 228 5.40 6.46 -1.79
CA ILE A 228 5.12 7.53 -2.74
C ILE A 228 6.36 7.91 -3.56
N PRO A 229 7.55 8.14 -2.98
CA PRO A 229 8.78 8.27 -3.75
C PRO A 229 9.04 7.09 -4.69
N ALA A 230 8.77 5.85 -4.24
CA ALA A 230 8.92 4.66 -5.09
C ALA A 230 7.99 4.70 -6.32
N ALA A 231 6.74 5.14 -6.15
CA ALA A 231 5.81 5.32 -7.25
C ALA A 231 6.28 6.41 -8.24
N PHE A 232 6.76 7.55 -7.74
CA PHE A 232 7.32 8.63 -8.57
C PHE A 232 8.62 8.24 -9.29
N ALA A 233 9.37 7.29 -8.76
CA ALA A 233 10.56 6.75 -9.42
C ALA A 233 10.21 5.74 -10.53
N ILE A 234 9.01 5.19 -10.55
CA ILE A 234 8.50 4.31 -11.60
C ILE A 234 7.93 5.15 -12.75
N THR A 235 7.13 6.15 -12.44
CA THR A 235 6.47 7.05 -13.40
C THR A 235 6.24 8.42 -12.77
N THR A 236 6.19 9.46 -13.59
CA THR A 236 5.78 10.80 -13.17
C THR A 236 4.32 11.12 -13.54
N ASN A 237 3.62 10.17 -14.19
CA ASN A 237 2.22 10.32 -14.53
C ASN A 237 1.35 10.16 -13.26
N GLU A 238 0.74 11.26 -12.83
CA GLU A 238 -0.08 11.34 -11.60
C GLU A 238 -1.28 10.39 -11.65
N PHE A 239 -1.89 10.22 -12.82
CA PHE A 239 -3.01 9.31 -13.01
C PHE A 239 -2.61 7.86 -12.74
N ILE A 240 -1.47 7.43 -13.28
CA ILE A 240 -0.94 6.07 -13.07
C ILE A 240 -0.58 5.87 -11.60
N ILE A 241 0.12 6.83 -10.97
CA ILE A 241 0.50 6.76 -9.55
C ILE A 241 -0.74 6.63 -8.67
N TYR A 242 -1.71 7.51 -8.88
CA TYR A 242 -2.91 7.56 -8.04
C TYR A 242 -3.74 6.28 -8.19
N THR A 243 -4.03 5.86 -9.42
CA THR A 243 -4.91 4.72 -9.68
C THR A 243 -4.28 3.40 -9.23
N SER A 244 -2.99 3.17 -9.51
CA SER A 244 -2.27 1.97 -9.09
C SER A 244 -2.20 1.85 -7.57
N ASN A 245 -1.92 2.96 -6.89
CA ASN A 245 -1.81 3.04 -5.45
C ASN A 245 -3.15 2.76 -4.75
N ILE A 246 -4.22 3.39 -5.21
CA ILE A 246 -5.55 3.19 -4.62
C ILE A 246 -6.06 1.77 -4.85
N PHE A 247 -5.86 1.16 -6.04
CA PHE A 247 -6.24 -0.24 -6.25
C PHE A 247 -5.46 -1.19 -5.34
N ALA A 248 -4.18 -0.94 -5.08
CA ALA A 248 -3.38 -1.75 -4.16
C ALA A 248 -3.94 -1.64 -2.73
N VAL A 249 -4.25 -0.42 -2.26
CA VAL A 249 -4.83 -0.17 -0.93
C VAL A 249 -6.22 -0.78 -0.78
N MET A 250 -7.07 -0.73 -1.80
CA MET A 250 -8.40 -1.37 -1.78
C MET A 250 -8.29 -2.89 -1.61
N GLY A 251 -7.25 -3.51 -2.16
CA GLY A 251 -6.94 -4.94 -1.97
C GLY A 251 -6.39 -5.29 -0.60
N LEU A 252 -5.86 -4.32 0.15
CA LEU A 252 -5.14 -4.53 1.41
C LEU A 252 -5.97 -5.25 2.48
N ARG A 253 -7.27 -4.96 2.58
CA ARG A 253 -8.15 -5.62 3.55
C ARG A 253 -8.30 -7.11 3.28
N ALA A 254 -8.54 -7.47 2.02
CA ALA A 254 -8.65 -8.88 1.64
C ALA A 254 -7.31 -9.60 1.89
N MET A 255 -6.21 -8.95 1.55
CA MET A 255 -4.87 -9.44 1.81
C MET A 255 -4.57 -9.57 3.31
N PHE A 256 -5.04 -8.65 4.15
CA PHE A 256 -4.92 -8.74 5.61
C PHE A 256 -5.51 -10.05 6.15
N PHE A 257 -6.77 -10.36 5.82
CA PHE A 257 -7.41 -11.59 6.28
C PHE A 257 -6.78 -12.85 5.67
N LEU A 258 -6.22 -12.76 4.48
CA LEU A 258 -5.50 -13.87 3.86
C LEU A 258 -4.15 -14.12 4.56
N LEU A 259 -3.39 -13.06 4.81
CA LEU A 259 -2.03 -13.14 5.35
C LEU A 259 -1.97 -13.27 6.87
N SER A 260 -2.97 -12.78 7.60
CA SER A 260 -2.96 -12.79 9.08
C SER A 260 -2.69 -14.17 9.72
N GLY A 261 -2.97 -15.26 8.98
CA GLY A 261 -2.69 -16.64 9.42
C GLY A 261 -1.38 -17.25 8.91
N ILE A 262 -0.68 -16.59 7.97
CA ILE A 262 0.49 -17.18 7.29
C ILE A 262 1.64 -16.20 7.07
N ILE A 263 1.55 -15.00 7.62
CA ILE A 263 2.50 -13.90 7.36
C ILE A 263 3.95 -14.28 7.70
N ASP A 264 4.15 -15.07 8.77
CA ASP A 264 5.48 -15.53 9.21
C ASP A 264 6.18 -16.42 8.16
N LYS A 265 5.41 -17.00 7.22
CA LYS A 265 5.96 -17.83 6.14
C LYS A 265 6.61 -17.01 5.01
N PHE A 266 6.34 -15.71 4.93
CA PHE A 266 6.84 -14.86 3.83
C PHE A 266 8.01 -13.96 4.26
N TYR A 267 8.88 -14.44 5.15
CA TYR A 267 9.97 -13.67 5.73
C TYR A 267 10.99 -13.12 4.71
N LEU A 268 11.15 -13.77 3.53
CA LEU A 268 12.03 -13.28 2.47
C LEU A 268 11.38 -12.17 1.62
N LEU A 269 10.08 -11.93 1.74
CA LEU A 269 9.40 -10.89 0.99
C LEU A 269 9.94 -9.51 1.35
N GLN A 270 10.25 -9.27 2.64
CA GLN A 270 10.88 -8.05 3.10
C GLN A 270 12.27 -7.84 2.46
N LYS A 271 13.05 -8.91 2.30
CA LYS A 271 14.35 -8.85 1.59
C LYS A 271 14.17 -8.56 0.09
N GLY A 272 13.16 -9.17 -0.54
CA GLY A 272 12.81 -8.86 -1.93
C GLY A 272 12.39 -7.41 -2.12
N LEU A 273 11.60 -6.88 -1.20
CA LEU A 273 11.18 -5.48 -1.21
C LEU A 273 12.38 -4.54 -1.07
N SER A 274 13.31 -4.82 -0.17
CA SER A 274 14.53 -4.02 -0.02
C SER A 274 15.36 -3.96 -1.32
N ILE A 275 15.45 -5.07 -2.06
CA ILE A 275 16.11 -5.12 -3.37
C ILE A 275 15.37 -4.27 -4.40
N ILE A 276 14.03 -4.31 -4.39
CA ILE A 276 13.20 -3.50 -5.29
C ILE A 276 13.39 -2.01 -5.00
N LEU A 277 13.33 -1.58 -3.74
CA LEU A 277 13.54 -0.17 -3.36
C LEU A 277 14.92 0.32 -3.77
N PHE A 278 15.96 -0.49 -3.52
CA PHE A 278 17.32 -0.18 -3.97
C PHE A 278 17.39 -0.03 -5.48
N PHE A 279 16.82 -0.99 -6.24
CA PHE A 279 16.79 -0.95 -7.71
C PHE A 279 16.07 0.30 -8.23
N ILE A 280 14.86 0.60 -7.69
CA ILE A 280 14.06 1.75 -8.12
C ILE A 280 14.79 3.05 -7.81
N GLY A 281 15.37 3.20 -6.62
CA GLY A 281 16.17 4.38 -6.25
C GLY A 281 17.43 4.56 -7.12
N ALA A 282 18.15 3.47 -7.41
CA ALA A 282 19.30 3.49 -8.30
C ALA A 282 18.90 3.88 -9.73
N LYS A 283 17.83 3.28 -10.28
CA LYS A 283 17.27 3.64 -11.59
C LYS A 283 16.94 5.13 -11.66
N MET A 284 16.26 5.65 -10.66
CA MET A 284 15.86 7.05 -10.58
C MET A 284 17.07 8.00 -10.64
N LEU A 285 18.12 7.71 -9.87
CA LEU A 285 19.35 8.52 -9.90
C LEU A 285 20.09 8.42 -11.24
N LEU A 286 20.11 7.23 -11.87
CA LEU A 286 20.71 7.04 -13.19
C LEU A 286 19.94 7.79 -14.28
N GLU A 287 18.62 7.78 -14.21
CA GLU A 287 17.75 8.46 -15.18
C GLU A 287 17.93 9.98 -15.14
N ILE A 288 18.06 10.57 -13.95
CA ILE A 288 18.35 11.99 -13.78
C ILE A 288 19.77 12.31 -14.26
N GLY A 289 20.69 11.33 -14.22
CA GLY A 289 22.08 11.46 -14.71
C GLY A 289 22.25 11.36 -16.22
N LYS A 290 21.18 11.37 -17.02
CA LYS A 290 21.22 11.26 -18.51
C LYS A 290 22.14 12.29 -19.19
N ASP A 291 22.29 13.46 -18.60
CA ASP A 291 23.10 14.55 -19.14
C ASP A 291 24.62 14.33 -18.98
N TYR A 292 25.01 13.26 -18.31
CA TYR A 292 26.41 12.92 -18.10
C TYR A 292 26.87 11.80 -19.05
N ASP A 293 27.77 12.11 -20.01
CA ASP A 293 28.24 11.19 -21.06
C ASP A 293 28.94 9.92 -20.54
N PHE A 294 29.32 9.86 -19.27
CA PHE A 294 30.03 8.70 -18.71
C PHE A 294 29.08 7.55 -18.27
N ILE A 295 27.76 7.79 -18.24
CA ILE A 295 26.77 6.76 -17.89
C ILE A 295 26.28 6.06 -19.17
N PRO A 296 26.36 4.72 -19.25
CA PRO A 296 25.86 3.98 -20.42
C PRO A 296 24.36 4.23 -20.63
N LYS A 297 23.96 4.59 -21.84
CA LYS A 297 22.57 4.88 -22.22
C LYS A 297 21.59 3.75 -21.89
N ILE A 298 22.05 2.50 -21.89
CA ILE A 298 21.22 1.34 -21.53
C ILE A 298 20.76 1.38 -20.07
N LEU A 299 21.46 2.08 -19.19
CA LEU A 299 21.12 2.25 -17.79
C LEU A 299 20.23 3.48 -17.55
N THR A 300 20.42 4.54 -18.35
CA THR A 300 19.66 5.79 -18.24
C THR A 300 18.30 5.73 -18.93
N ASP A 301 18.18 4.91 -19.99
CA ASP A 301 16.97 4.81 -20.82
C ASP A 301 16.28 3.45 -20.65
N MET A 302 16.26 2.94 -19.42
CA MET A 302 15.62 1.65 -19.12
C MET A 302 14.11 1.70 -19.33
N PRO A 303 13.56 0.91 -20.28
CA PRO A 303 12.12 0.93 -20.56
C PRO A 303 11.30 0.40 -19.38
N PRO A 304 10.06 0.87 -19.19
CA PRO A 304 9.17 0.44 -18.12
C PRO A 304 8.97 -1.08 -18.05
N THR A 305 9.00 -1.75 -19.21
CA THR A 305 8.89 -3.21 -19.30
C THR A 305 10.00 -3.94 -18.53
N ILE A 306 11.26 -3.45 -18.60
CA ILE A 306 12.38 -4.08 -17.90
C ILE A 306 12.22 -3.87 -16.39
N SER A 307 11.82 -2.68 -15.94
CA SER A 307 11.53 -2.42 -14.54
C SER A 307 10.41 -3.33 -14.01
N PHE A 308 9.34 -3.49 -14.78
CA PHE A 308 8.25 -4.41 -14.45
C PHE A 308 8.74 -5.85 -14.29
N ILE A 309 9.53 -6.35 -15.23
CA ILE A 309 10.06 -7.73 -15.18
C ILE A 309 10.94 -7.92 -13.95
N ILE A 310 11.83 -6.97 -13.64
CA ILE A 310 12.72 -7.05 -12.46
C ILE A 310 11.89 -7.11 -11.18
N ILE A 311 10.89 -6.24 -11.03
CA ILE A 311 9.99 -6.20 -9.87
C ILE A 311 9.25 -7.53 -9.76
N LEU A 312 8.62 -7.99 -10.84
CA LEU A 312 7.83 -9.22 -10.86
C LEU A 312 8.69 -10.46 -10.52
N VAL A 313 9.88 -10.57 -11.12
CA VAL A 313 10.81 -11.68 -10.86
C VAL A 313 11.29 -11.66 -9.41
N THR A 314 11.68 -10.50 -8.91
CA THR A 314 12.16 -10.35 -7.52
C THR A 314 11.07 -10.74 -6.52
N LEU A 315 9.84 -10.28 -6.70
CA LEU A 315 8.70 -10.65 -5.84
C LEU A 315 8.42 -12.15 -5.92
N THR A 316 8.35 -12.70 -7.13
CA THR A 316 8.08 -14.13 -7.32
C THR A 316 9.15 -14.99 -6.66
N LEU A 317 10.43 -14.69 -6.86
CA LEU A 317 11.53 -15.42 -6.23
C LEU A 317 11.48 -15.29 -4.70
N SER A 318 11.20 -14.12 -4.16
CA SER A 318 11.08 -13.90 -2.71
C SER A 318 9.97 -14.74 -2.10
N ILE A 319 8.82 -14.83 -2.75
CA ILE A 319 7.69 -15.68 -2.32
C ILE A 319 8.07 -17.16 -2.42
N VAL A 320 8.57 -17.59 -3.56
CA VAL A 320 8.93 -19.00 -3.82
C VAL A 320 9.99 -19.46 -2.82
N PHE A 321 11.09 -18.72 -2.66
CA PHE A 321 12.14 -19.09 -1.71
C PHE A 321 11.65 -19.03 -0.26
N SER A 322 10.77 -18.09 0.08
CA SER A 322 10.18 -18.02 1.43
C SER A 322 9.36 -19.27 1.78
N VAL A 323 8.69 -19.85 0.77
CA VAL A 323 7.92 -21.09 0.95
C VAL A 323 8.81 -22.34 0.94
N LEU A 324 9.84 -22.37 0.07
CA LEU A 324 10.73 -23.53 -0.08
C LEU A 324 11.78 -23.65 1.04
N ILE A 325 12.21 -22.52 1.60
CA ILE A 325 13.24 -22.47 2.64
C ILE A 325 12.55 -22.03 3.94
N PRO A 326 12.11 -22.94 4.80
CA PRO A 326 11.49 -22.54 6.06
C PRO A 326 12.48 -21.79 6.95
N ARG A 327 12.00 -20.75 7.62
CA ARG A 327 12.80 -19.99 8.59
C ARG A 327 13.27 -20.95 9.70
N LYS A 328 14.57 -20.96 10.03
CA LYS A 328 15.05 -21.64 11.24
C LYS A 328 14.45 -20.93 12.44
N GLU A 329 13.70 -21.66 13.26
CA GLU A 329 13.18 -21.12 14.52
C GLU A 329 14.39 -20.69 15.39
N SER A 330 14.32 -19.48 15.94
CA SER A 330 15.32 -19.04 16.90
C SER A 330 15.16 -19.83 18.22
N PRO A 331 16.23 -20.13 18.95
CA PRO A 331 16.18 -20.93 20.20
C PRO A 331 15.22 -20.34 21.25
N GLU A 332 14.96 -19.02 21.24
CA GLU A 332 14.03 -18.37 22.18
C GLU A 332 12.55 -18.73 21.98
N SER A 333 12.17 -19.25 20.82
CA SER A 333 10.78 -19.65 20.57
C SER A 333 10.43 -21.04 21.11
N GLU A 334 11.42 -21.86 21.46
CA GLU A 334 11.22 -23.15 22.12
C GLU A 334 10.96 -23.00 23.63
N GLU A 335 11.57 -22.02 24.30
CA GLU A 335 11.38 -21.79 25.74
C GLU A 335 9.98 -21.23 26.11
N LEU A 336 9.21 -20.76 25.17
CA LEU A 336 7.83 -20.22 25.40
C LEU A 336 6.73 -21.27 25.17
N LYS A 337 7.09 -22.50 24.74
CA LYS A 337 6.13 -23.60 24.50
C LYS A 337 6.08 -24.64 25.64
N ASP A 338 7.00 -24.56 26.61
CA ASP A 338 7.01 -25.34 27.88
C ASP A 338 6.49 -24.46 29.03
#